data_5ad00d258fab48140c153645fbaccf0b
#
_entry.id   5ad00d258fab48140c153645fbaccf0b
#
_cell.length_a   1.000
_cell.length_b   1.000
_cell.length_c   1.000
_cell.angle_alpha   90.00
_cell.angle_beta   90.00
_cell.angle_gamma   90.00
#
_symmetry.space_group_name_H-M   'P 1'
#
loop_
_entity.id
_entity.type
_entity.pdbx_description
1 polymer ?
#
loop_
_entity_poly.entity_id
_entity_poly.type
_entity_poly.pdbx_seq_one_letter_code
_entity_poly.pdbx_strand_id
1 'polypeptide(L)'
;MIVTEEALQIISTSKYQEELESLINWLKEELSAVNIAPTELQWTILINHLNEMLKRSKEQERIPEVDPEMFSEVSQEALRLADGVVQKISNLTQDEMYVLSIHFETAKQN
;
A
#
# COMPACT_ATOMS: atom_id res chain seq x y z
N MET A 1 -7.97 9.42 10.33
CA MET A 1 -6.89 8.43 10.54
C MET A 1 -6.04 8.86 11.72
N ILE A 2 -5.85 7.96 12.67
CA ILE A 2 -4.93 8.20 13.78
C ILE A 2 -3.59 7.63 13.36
N VAL A 3 -2.55 8.44 13.45
CA VAL A 3 -1.22 8.06 12.99
C VAL A 3 -0.34 7.77 14.21
N THR A 4 0.28 6.58 14.25
CA THR A 4 1.19 6.22 15.34
C THR A 4 2.50 7.00 15.23
N GLU A 5 3.26 7.03 16.32
CA GLU A 5 4.59 7.64 16.29
C GLU A 5 5.49 6.97 15.26
N GLU A 6 5.39 5.64 15.14
CA GLU A 6 6.15 4.89 14.14
C GLU A 6 5.81 5.34 12.72
N ALA A 7 4.52 5.51 12.43
CA ALA A 7 4.09 5.96 11.11
C ALA A 7 4.58 7.37 10.83
N LEU A 8 4.48 8.27 11.83
CA LEU A 8 4.98 9.63 11.68
C LEU A 8 6.49 9.65 11.41
N GLN A 9 7.23 8.78 12.08
CA GLN A 9 8.66 8.69 11.87
C GLN A 9 9.00 8.18 10.47
N ILE A 10 8.27 7.19 9.98
CA ILE A 10 8.45 6.69 8.62
C ILE A 10 8.24 7.83 7.63
N ILE A 11 7.17 8.59 7.80
CA ILE A 11 6.85 9.69 6.90
C ILE A 11 7.92 10.79 6.97
N SER A 12 8.29 11.20 8.18
CA SER A 12 9.21 12.32 8.36
C SER A 12 10.64 12.01 7.92
N THR A 13 11.05 10.75 7.98
CA THR A 13 12.39 10.34 7.58
C THR A 13 12.44 9.81 6.14
N SER A 14 11.29 9.72 5.48
CA SER A 14 11.23 9.22 4.12
C SER A 14 11.96 10.14 3.16
N LYS A 15 12.73 9.54 2.26
CA LYS A 15 13.38 10.22 1.16
C LYS A 15 12.36 10.81 0.18
N TYR A 16 11.14 10.27 0.20
CA TYR A 16 10.07 10.62 -0.73
C TYR A 16 8.83 11.10 0.04
N GLN A 17 9.04 11.93 1.04
CA GLN A 17 8.01 12.36 1.98
C GLN A 17 6.79 12.96 1.31
N GLU A 18 6.96 13.87 0.36
CA GLU A 18 5.84 14.52 -0.31
C GLU A 18 4.98 13.52 -1.06
N GLU A 19 5.63 12.63 -1.78
CA GLU A 19 4.93 11.61 -2.56
C GLU A 19 4.23 10.62 -1.64
N LEU A 20 4.87 10.25 -0.54
CA LEU A 20 4.28 9.34 0.44
C LEU A 20 3.05 9.96 1.09
N GLU A 21 3.12 11.22 1.48
CA GLU A 21 1.97 11.91 2.08
C GLU A 21 0.81 12.02 1.10
N SER A 22 1.10 12.37 -0.15
CA SER A 22 0.09 12.47 -1.19
C SER A 22 -0.59 11.12 -1.42
N LEU A 23 0.20 10.06 -1.46
CA LEU A 23 -0.30 8.70 -1.67
C LEU A 23 -1.19 8.26 -0.50
N ILE A 24 -0.78 8.54 0.73
CA ILE A 24 -1.55 8.20 1.92
C ILE A 24 -2.91 8.93 1.89
N ASN A 25 -2.90 10.22 1.58
CA ASN A 25 -4.13 11.01 1.53
C ASN A 25 -5.09 10.49 0.46
N TRP A 26 -4.56 10.17 -0.71
CA TRP A 26 -5.36 9.59 -1.77
C TRP A 26 -5.95 8.23 -1.36
N LEU A 27 -5.12 7.39 -0.74
CA LEU A 27 -5.55 6.05 -0.35
C LEU A 27 -6.61 6.09 0.75
N LYS A 28 -6.52 7.05 1.67
CA LYS A 28 -7.54 7.24 2.70
C LYS A 28 -8.91 7.42 2.09
N GLU A 29 -8.99 8.24 1.05
CA GLU A 29 -10.26 8.49 0.36
C GLU A 29 -10.76 7.25 -0.35
N GLU A 30 -9.86 6.52 -1.02
CA GLU A 30 -10.23 5.30 -1.73
C GLU A 30 -10.73 4.21 -0.78
N LEU A 31 -10.08 4.04 0.35
CA LEU A 31 -10.50 3.07 1.35
C LEU A 31 -11.84 3.46 1.98
N SER A 32 -12.02 4.74 2.27
CA SER A 32 -13.28 5.24 2.82
C SER A 32 -14.44 4.99 1.87
N ALA A 33 -14.21 5.16 0.57
CA ALA A 33 -15.25 4.97 -0.44
C ALA A 33 -15.77 3.53 -0.49
N VAL A 34 -14.97 2.57 -0.09
CA VAL A 34 -15.37 1.16 -0.06
C VAL A 34 -15.54 0.60 1.36
N ASN A 35 -15.60 1.50 2.34
CA ASN A 35 -15.85 1.16 3.75
C ASN A 35 -14.79 0.21 4.34
N ILE A 36 -13.54 0.39 3.97
CA ILE A 36 -12.43 -0.34 4.56
C ILE A 36 -11.70 0.61 5.51
N ALA A 37 -11.60 0.20 6.78
CA ALA A 37 -11.01 1.03 7.83
C ALA A 37 -9.86 0.29 8.52
N PRO A 38 -8.63 0.45 8.03
CA PRO A 38 -7.48 -0.17 8.68
C PRO A 38 -7.31 0.33 10.11
N THR A 39 -6.86 -0.55 11.00
CA THR A 39 -6.51 -0.15 12.35
C THR A 39 -5.24 0.71 12.34
N GLU A 40 -4.89 1.30 13.49
CA GLU A 40 -3.65 2.07 13.60
C GLU A 40 -2.43 1.22 13.24
N LEU A 41 -2.38 0.00 13.74
CA LEU A 41 -1.28 -0.91 13.43
C LEU A 41 -1.24 -1.25 11.95
N GLN A 42 -2.39 -1.53 11.36
CA GLN A 42 -2.48 -1.83 9.93
C GLN A 42 -2.03 -0.64 9.09
N TRP A 43 -2.40 0.58 9.48
CA TRP A 43 -1.94 1.78 8.79
C TRP A 43 -0.43 1.93 8.88
N THR A 44 0.16 1.66 10.06
CA THR A 44 1.61 1.75 10.23
C THR A 44 2.34 0.80 9.30
N ILE A 45 1.88 -0.44 9.25
CA ILE A 45 2.46 -1.47 8.38
C ILE A 45 2.28 -1.08 6.91
N LEU A 46 1.10 -0.59 6.56
CA LEU A 46 0.78 -0.18 5.20
C LEU A 46 1.65 1.00 4.75
N ILE A 47 1.78 2.00 5.61
CA ILE A 47 2.61 3.19 5.31
C ILE A 47 4.05 2.78 5.07
N ASN A 48 4.58 1.88 5.90
CA ASN A 48 5.94 1.37 5.69
C ASN A 48 6.06 0.68 4.33
N HIS A 49 5.07 -0.13 3.99
CA HIS A 49 5.06 -0.84 2.70
C HIS A 49 5.01 0.14 1.52
N LEU A 50 4.16 1.16 1.63
CA LEU A 50 4.06 2.19 0.58
C LEU A 50 5.38 2.92 0.39
N ASN A 51 6.07 3.22 1.49
CA ASN A 51 7.39 3.86 1.43
C ASN A 51 8.40 2.99 0.70
N GLU A 52 8.39 1.67 0.99
CA GLU A 52 9.27 0.74 0.30
C GLU A 52 8.94 0.64 -1.20
N MET A 53 7.66 0.69 -1.55
CA MET A 53 7.23 0.67 -2.94
C MET A 53 7.71 1.91 -3.68
N LEU A 54 7.60 3.09 -3.05
CA LEU A 54 8.11 4.34 -3.64
C LEU A 54 9.62 4.24 -3.87
N LYS A 55 10.34 3.70 -2.89
CA LYS A 55 11.78 3.50 -3.03
C LYS A 55 12.10 2.61 -4.23
N ARG A 56 11.41 1.47 -4.35
CA ARG A 56 11.65 0.56 -5.48
C ARG A 56 11.36 1.22 -6.82
N SER A 57 10.29 2.01 -6.88
CA SER A 57 9.93 2.73 -8.09
C SER A 57 11.00 3.72 -8.49
N LYS A 58 11.48 4.50 -7.53
CA LYS A 58 12.47 5.56 -7.79
C LYS A 58 13.87 5.01 -8.06
N GLU A 59 14.23 3.90 -7.41
CA GLU A 59 15.56 3.32 -7.52
C GLU A 59 15.60 2.15 -8.50
N GLN A 60 14.50 1.92 -9.19
CA GLN A 60 14.39 0.87 -10.22
C GLN A 60 14.67 -0.53 -9.69
N GLU A 61 14.24 -0.78 -8.46
CA GLU A 61 14.34 -2.10 -7.83
C GLU A 61 13.09 -2.91 -8.11
N ARG A 62 13.22 -4.23 -8.05
CA ARG A 62 12.11 -5.15 -8.31
C ARG A 62 12.05 -6.20 -7.21
N ILE A 63 10.82 -6.60 -6.83
CA ILE A 63 10.63 -7.73 -5.94
C ILE A 63 10.70 -9.03 -6.76
N PRO A 64 10.95 -10.18 -6.11
CA PRO A 64 10.87 -11.46 -6.81
C PRO A 64 9.48 -11.70 -7.38
N GLU A 65 9.41 -12.48 -8.45
CA GLU A 65 8.14 -12.86 -9.05
C GLU A 65 7.29 -13.63 -8.04
N VAL A 66 5.99 -13.33 -8.03
CA VAL A 66 5.04 -14.06 -7.16
C VAL A 66 4.12 -14.88 -8.05
N ASP A 67 3.62 -16.00 -7.49
CA ASP A 67 2.66 -16.86 -8.18
C ASP A 67 1.25 -16.30 -7.93
N PRO A 68 0.56 -15.82 -8.99
CA PRO A 68 -0.79 -15.28 -8.81
C PRO A 68 -1.78 -16.25 -8.17
N GLU A 69 -1.58 -17.56 -8.35
CA GLU A 69 -2.47 -18.56 -7.75
C GLU A 69 -2.46 -18.52 -6.22
N MET A 70 -1.35 -18.10 -5.62
CA MET A 70 -1.25 -17.95 -4.16
C MET A 70 -2.18 -16.87 -3.63
N PHE A 71 -2.69 -16.01 -4.52
CA PHE A 71 -3.56 -14.89 -4.16
C PHE A 71 -4.98 -15.07 -4.67
N SER A 72 -5.34 -16.30 -5.05
CA SER A 72 -6.65 -16.60 -5.65
C SER A 72 -7.83 -16.31 -4.73
N GLU A 73 -7.61 -16.31 -3.42
CA GLU A 73 -8.67 -16.03 -2.45
C GLU A 73 -8.77 -14.55 -2.06
N VAL A 74 -7.87 -13.72 -2.56
CA VAL A 74 -7.95 -12.27 -2.33
C VAL A 74 -9.10 -11.71 -3.16
N SER A 75 -9.91 -10.85 -2.55
CA SER A 75 -11.08 -10.29 -3.22
C SER A 75 -10.70 -9.39 -4.38
N GLN A 76 -11.60 -9.26 -5.34
CA GLN A 76 -11.42 -8.35 -6.48
C GLN A 76 -11.27 -6.91 -6.01
N GLU A 77 -11.96 -6.54 -4.93
CA GLU A 77 -11.87 -5.20 -4.37
C GLU A 77 -10.47 -4.91 -3.86
N ALA A 78 -9.87 -5.85 -3.10
CA ALA A 78 -8.52 -5.67 -2.59
C ALA A 78 -7.50 -5.61 -3.72
N LEU A 79 -7.65 -6.45 -4.74
CA LEU A 79 -6.77 -6.42 -5.91
C LEU A 79 -6.89 -5.11 -6.68
N ARG A 80 -8.10 -4.58 -6.82
CA ARG A 80 -8.34 -3.32 -7.52
C ARG A 80 -7.73 -2.15 -6.79
N LEU A 81 -7.85 -2.12 -5.46
CA LEU A 81 -7.22 -1.08 -4.64
C LEU A 81 -5.70 -1.12 -4.79
N ALA A 82 -5.15 -2.33 -4.73
CA ALA A 82 -3.70 -2.51 -4.87
C ALA A 82 -3.21 -2.09 -6.25
N ASP A 83 -3.95 -2.45 -7.29
CA ASP A 83 -3.61 -2.06 -8.65
C ASP A 83 -3.63 -0.53 -8.80
N GLY A 84 -4.63 0.12 -8.20
CA GLY A 84 -4.71 1.58 -8.19
C GLY A 84 -3.47 2.23 -7.60
N VAL A 85 -2.97 1.68 -6.50
CA VAL A 85 -1.74 2.18 -5.85
C VAL A 85 -0.54 1.99 -6.78
N VAL A 86 -0.41 0.79 -7.37
CA VAL A 86 0.69 0.48 -8.27
C VAL A 86 0.69 1.44 -9.46
N GLN A 87 -0.48 1.71 -10.04
CA GLN A 87 -0.57 2.63 -11.17
C GLN A 87 -0.25 4.07 -10.76
N LYS A 88 -0.67 4.47 -9.57
CA LYS A 88 -0.42 5.81 -9.08
C LYS A 88 1.07 6.06 -8.81
N ILE A 89 1.76 5.08 -8.26
CA ILE A 89 3.20 5.16 -8.03
C ILE A 89 3.95 5.06 -9.36
N SER A 90 3.57 4.10 -10.20
CA SER A 90 4.17 3.76 -11.49
C SER A 90 5.57 3.14 -11.34
N ASN A 91 6.09 2.66 -12.46
CA ASN A 91 7.43 2.05 -12.53
C ASN A 91 7.63 0.90 -11.53
N LEU A 92 6.58 0.07 -11.38
CA LEU A 92 6.60 -1.11 -10.52
C LEU A 92 6.12 -2.32 -11.34
N THR A 93 6.55 -3.52 -10.94
CA THR A 93 6.04 -4.74 -11.57
C THR A 93 4.65 -5.06 -11.03
N GLN A 94 3.92 -5.87 -11.78
CA GLN A 94 2.58 -6.29 -11.37
C GLN A 94 2.61 -7.17 -10.11
N ASP A 95 3.75 -7.78 -9.82
CA ASP A 95 3.93 -8.56 -8.60
C ASP A 95 3.63 -7.73 -7.34
N GLU A 96 3.92 -6.44 -7.40
CA GLU A 96 3.64 -5.51 -6.29
C GLU A 96 2.16 -5.45 -5.94
N MET A 97 1.29 -5.55 -6.94
CA MET A 97 -0.16 -5.54 -6.73
C MET A 97 -0.59 -6.70 -5.83
N TYR A 98 -0.08 -7.90 -6.12
CA TYR A 98 -0.45 -9.08 -5.36
C TYR A 98 0.00 -8.97 -3.91
N VAL A 99 1.24 -8.56 -3.69
CA VAL A 99 1.78 -8.44 -2.34
C VAL A 99 1.03 -7.38 -1.54
N LEU A 100 0.75 -6.23 -2.15
CA LEU A 100 0.04 -5.14 -1.48
C LEU A 100 -1.41 -5.53 -1.18
N SER A 101 -2.05 -6.29 -2.04
CA SER A 101 -3.47 -6.65 -1.90
C SER A 101 -3.78 -7.35 -0.57
N ILE A 102 -2.80 -8.06 0.00
CA ILE A 102 -2.99 -8.76 1.27
C ILE A 102 -3.28 -7.77 2.40
N HIS A 103 -2.66 -6.61 2.37
CA HIS A 103 -2.90 -5.58 3.40
C HIS A 103 -4.35 -5.08 3.34
N PHE A 104 -4.89 -4.92 2.15
CA PHE A 104 -6.28 -4.47 1.98
C PHE A 104 -7.26 -5.58 2.34
N GLU A 105 -6.95 -6.81 1.96
CA GLU A 105 -7.78 -7.95 2.31
C GLU A 105 -7.86 -8.13 3.82
N THR A 106 -6.73 -7.98 4.52
CA THR A 106 -6.68 -8.06 5.98
C THR A 106 -7.51 -6.94 6.61
N ALA A 107 -7.37 -5.71 6.13
CA ALA A 107 -8.13 -4.58 6.66
C ALA A 107 -9.63 -4.72 6.40
N LYS A 108 -10.01 -5.38 5.31
CA LYS A 108 -11.40 -5.62 4.96
C LYS A 108 -12.11 -6.51 5.98
N GLN A 109 -11.34 -7.32 6.71
CA GLN A 109 -11.88 -8.22 7.73
C GLN A 109 -12.24 -7.51 9.03
N ASN A 110 -11.87 -6.27 9.19
CA ASN A 110 -12.15 -5.48 10.42
C ASN A 110 -13.63 -5.26 10.66
#